data_4dee372e20b8de9ea74020842838b18c
#
_entry.id   4dee372e20b8de9ea74020842838b18c
#
_cell.length_a   1.000
_cell.length_b   1.000
_cell.length_c   1.000
_cell.angle_alpha   90.00
_cell.angle_beta   90.00
_cell.angle_gamma   90.00
#
_symmetry.space_group_name_H-M   'P 1'
#
loop_
_entity.id
_entity.type
_entity.pdbx_description
1 polymer ?
#
loop_
_entity_poly.entity_id
_entity_poly.type
_entity_poly.pdbx_seq_one_letter_code
_entity_poly.pdbx_strand_id
1 'polypeptide(L)'
;MPNVMIIDSDPIRGPKLTEALNARGLSAQHVLTLPEIATNTDYLVALNNLIMDRLTVLAKSIPIIVIAEKGSIREAVAAIHRGAQDYLDLPVEPDQLIASIERANSKAIQGEDHAITQFPLIGGSAVMAELKANIGKVGPTDSTVVITGQSGTGKEVVARALHASSGRSSAPMITVNCATVPANLIEAELFGLEQYDTLDEQGRGLVEAAEGGTLFLDEVADLPETAQARLLHVLNGENRRVGSSTTTSINVRVISATHRDLGELIAARQFREDLYYRISVFNFHLPPLHERENDVLDIAQWVLSRTTGRLNKTGLSFSSEAKRAMLAYTWPGNIRELENAIERAVILSDANETITQQALAIDLPSNPSLSDKPRTLGDLTSLEDYFVKFVQEHQDQLTETELAQKLGISRKSLWERRQRLNIPRRKTRKRGRRHDSASS
;
A
#
# COMPACT_ATOMS: atom_id res chain seq x y z
N MET A 1 -11.20 2.48 -31.56
CA MET A 1 -9.96 1.66 -31.52
C MET A 1 -8.85 2.60 -31.10
N PRO A 2 -8.02 2.24 -30.12
CA PRO A 2 -6.92 3.11 -29.68
C PRO A 2 -5.88 3.26 -30.79
N ASN A 3 -5.41 4.49 -30.98
CA ASN A 3 -4.39 4.84 -31.97
C ASN A 3 -3.01 4.76 -31.30
N VAL A 4 -2.14 3.89 -31.79
CA VAL A 4 -0.78 3.66 -31.27
C VAL A 4 0.24 4.20 -32.27
N MET A 5 1.11 5.10 -31.82
CA MET A 5 2.23 5.56 -32.64
C MET A 5 3.52 4.85 -32.18
N ILE A 6 4.18 4.18 -33.10
CA ILE A 6 5.46 3.49 -32.86
C ILE A 6 6.59 4.34 -33.43
N ILE A 7 7.53 4.75 -32.58
CA ILE A 7 8.73 5.49 -32.97
C ILE A 7 9.92 4.55 -32.89
N ASP A 8 10.37 4.11 -34.03
CA ASP A 8 11.50 3.18 -34.16
C ASP A 8 12.34 3.54 -35.37
N SER A 9 13.63 3.73 -35.17
CA SER A 9 14.57 4.01 -36.25
C SER A 9 14.89 2.80 -37.13
N ASP A 10 14.53 1.59 -36.70
CA ASP A 10 14.72 0.35 -37.47
C ASP A 10 13.61 0.23 -38.55
N PRO A 11 13.96 0.24 -39.85
CA PRO A 11 13.00 0.20 -40.93
C PRO A 11 12.29 -1.14 -41.12
N ILE A 12 12.74 -2.20 -40.41
CA ILE A 12 12.16 -3.54 -40.49
C ILE A 12 11.32 -3.84 -39.24
N ARG A 13 11.80 -3.49 -38.06
CA ARG A 13 11.18 -3.81 -36.78
C ARG A 13 9.89 -2.99 -36.56
N GLY A 14 9.97 -1.68 -36.76
CA GLY A 14 8.82 -0.78 -36.57
C GLY A 14 7.59 -1.22 -37.40
N PRO A 15 7.73 -1.42 -38.73
CA PRO A 15 6.62 -1.93 -39.56
C PRO A 15 6.08 -3.29 -39.14
N LYS A 16 6.94 -4.24 -38.73
CA LYS A 16 6.51 -5.56 -38.24
C LYS A 16 5.67 -5.46 -36.97
N LEU A 17 6.09 -4.63 -36.02
CA LEU A 17 5.30 -4.38 -34.80
C LEU A 17 3.95 -3.72 -35.13
N THR A 18 3.96 -2.78 -36.07
CA THR A 18 2.74 -2.12 -36.56
C THR A 18 1.75 -3.10 -37.17
N GLU A 19 2.23 -3.96 -38.06
CA GLU A 19 1.40 -5.00 -38.68
C GLU A 19 0.83 -5.98 -37.63
N ALA A 20 1.65 -6.38 -36.68
CA ALA A 20 1.23 -7.29 -35.62
C ALA A 20 0.17 -6.68 -34.68
N LEU A 21 0.27 -5.40 -34.37
CA LEU A 21 -0.73 -4.68 -33.55
C LEU A 21 -2.04 -4.47 -34.35
N ASN A 22 -1.94 -4.10 -35.64
CA ASN A 22 -3.11 -3.94 -36.49
C ASN A 22 -3.88 -5.26 -36.68
N ALA A 23 -3.18 -6.39 -36.82
CA ALA A 23 -3.79 -7.71 -36.90
C ALA A 23 -4.58 -8.10 -35.63
N ARG A 24 -4.31 -7.45 -34.49
CA ARG A 24 -4.98 -7.66 -33.21
C ARG A 24 -6.02 -6.60 -32.86
N GLY A 25 -6.39 -5.73 -33.81
CA GLY A 25 -7.49 -4.78 -33.68
C GLY A 25 -7.11 -3.42 -33.05
N LEU A 26 -5.82 -3.10 -32.98
CA LEU A 26 -5.33 -1.77 -32.66
C LEU A 26 -5.12 -0.97 -33.96
N SER A 27 -5.13 0.37 -33.89
CA SER A 27 -4.77 1.23 -35.02
C SER A 27 -3.34 1.72 -34.82
N ALA A 28 -2.35 1.01 -35.35
CA ALA A 28 -0.94 1.34 -35.16
C ALA A 28 -0.34 2.03 -36.39
N GLN A 29 0.53 3.01 -36.16
CA GLN A 29 1.31 3.71 -37.19
C GLN A 29 2.80 3.76 -36.79
N HIS A 30 3.70 3.56 -37.75
CA HIS A 30 5.13 3.62 -37.56
C HIS A 30 5.71 4.92 -38.10
N VAL A 31 6.58 5.54 -37.32
CA VAL A 31 7.37 6.71 -37.72
C VAL A 31 8.84 6.52 -37.34
N LEU A 32 9.75 7.02 -38.15
CA LEU A 32 11.21 6.87 -37.91
C LEU A 32 11.75 7.83 -36.85
N THR A 33 11.09 8.98 -36.68
CA THR A 33 11.50 10.04 -35.77
C THR A 33 10.29 10.62 -35.06
N LEU A 34 10.50 11.18 -33.87
CA LEU A 34 9.45 11.83 -33.10
C LEU A 34 8.92 13.06 -33.85
N PRO A 35 7.65 13.15 -34.22
CA PRO A 35 7.06 14.34 -34.82
C PRO A 35 6.99 15.50 -33.80
N GLU A 36 6.96 16.74 -34.28
CA GLU A 36 6.85 17.93 -33.40
C GLU A 36 5.53 17.95 -32.62
N ILE A 37 4.46 17.42 -33.19
CA ILE A 37 3.15 17.30 -32.56
C ILE A 37 2.59 15.90 -32.86
N ALA A 38 2.38 15.10 -31.82
CA ALA A 38 1.69 13.80 -31.92
C ALA A 38 0.18 14.01 -31.87
N THR A 39 -0.41 14.45 -32.99
CA THR A 39 -1.87 14.63 -33.09
C THR A 39 -2.59 13.30 -33.30
N ASN A 40 -3.69 13.11 -32.60
CA ASN A 40 -4.57 11.95 -32.74
C ASN A 40 -3.93 10.59 -32.36
N THR A 41 -3.11 10.59 -31.27
CA THR A 41 -2.41 9.43 -30.77
C THR A 41 -2.84 9.18 -29.34
N ASP A 42 -3.31 7.96 -29.06
CA ASP A 42 -3.73 7.56 -27.70
C ASP A 42 -2.56 6.98 -26.89
N TYR A 43 -1.60 6.32 -27.57
CA TYR A 43 -0.41 5.70 -26.97
C TYR A 43 0.83 5.92 -27.82
N LEU A 44 1.94 6.20 -27.17
CA LEU A 44 3.26 6.32 -27.79
C LEU A 44 4.14 5.15 -27.38
N VAL A 45 4.69 4.43 -28.34
CA VAL A 45 5.68 3.38 -28.14
C VAL A 45 6.98 3.84 -28.80
N ALA A 46 8.05 4.03 -28.01
CA ALA A 46 9.26 4.63 -28.55
C ALA A 46 10.52 3.97 -28.04
N LEU A 47 11.54 3.91 -28.91
CA LEU A 47 12.89 3.51 -28.49
C LEU A 47 13.48 4.49 -27.48
N ASN A 48 14.19 3.96 -26.47
CA ASN A 48 14.80 4.70 -25.37
C ASN A 48 15.66 5.88 -25.87
N ASN A 49 16.52 5.65 -26.84
CA ASN A 49 17.42 6.65 -27.43
C ASN A 49 16.71 7.75 -28.21
N LEU A 50 15.46 7.58 -28.60
CA LEU A 50 14.69 8.56 -29.39
C LEU A 50 13.76 9.44 -28.54
N ILE A 51 13.45 9.02 -27.31
CA ILE A 51 12.39 9.65 -26.51
C ILE A 51 12.87 10.21 -25.17
N MET A 52 13.98 9.71 -24.61
CA MET A 52 14.37 10.01 -23.21
C MET A 52 14.48 11.51 -22.92
N ASP A 53 14.99 12.32 -23.86
CA ASP A 53 15.15 13.76 -23.67
C ASP A 53 13.83 14.54 -23.63
N ARG A 54 12.76 13.98 -24.19
CA ARG A 54 11.44 14.61 -24.30
C ARG A 54 10.38 13.87 -23.49
N LEU A 55 10.74 12.78 -22.83
CA LEU A 55 9.82 11.86 -22.14
C LEU A 55 8.98 12.60 -21.10
N THR A 56 9.60 13.40 -20.24
CA THR A 56 8.91 14.11 -19.15
C THR A 56 7.87 15.12 -19.66
N VAL A 57 8.08 15.70 -20.83
CA VAL A 57 7.14 16.64 -21.44
C VAL A 57 5.98 15.91 -22.08
N LEU A 58 6.28 14.86 -22.85
CA LEU A 58 5.27 14.12 -23.62
C LEU A 58 4.41 13.23 -22.74
N ALA A 59 4.98 12.65 -21.68
CA ALA A 59 4.27 11.79 -20.73
C ALA A 59 3.15 12.51 -19.96
N LYS A 60 3.14 13.85 -19.94
CA LYS A 60 2.03 14.64 -19.40
C LYS A 60 0.78 14.62 -20.25
N SER A 61 0.91 14.33 -21.54
CA SER A 61 -0.19 14.42 -22.50
C SER A 61 -0.57 13.08 -23.12
N ILE A 62 0.36 12.13 -23.18
CA ILE A 62 0.16 10.83 -23.85
C ILE A 62 0.85 9.74 -23.04
N PRO A 63 0.21 8.60 -22.76
CA PRO A 63 0.85 7.43 -22.16
C PRO A 63 1.98 6.90 -23.04
N ILE A 64 3.17 6.71 -22.49
CA ILE A 64 4.37 6.33 -23.22
C ILE A 64 4.90 4.98 -22.72
N ILE A 65 5.15 4.06 -23.65
CA ILE A 65 5.85 2.79 -23.41
C ILE A 65 7.24 2.92 -24.05
N VAL A 66 8.28 2.73 -23.26
CA VAL A 66 9.66 2.80 -23.74
C VAL A 66 10.17 1.39 -24.09
N ILE A 67 10.83 1.28 -25.23
CA ILE A 67 11.51 0.05 -25.68
C ILE A 67 13.01 0.27 -25.70
N ALA A 68 13.81 -0.67 -25.22
CA ALA A 68 15.28 -0.59 -25.25
C ALA A 68 15.92 -1.80 -25.93
N GLU A 69 17.02 -1.60 -26.64
CA GLU A 69 17.77 -2.69 -27.31
C GLU A 69 18.57 -3.55 -26.32
N LYS A 70 19.08 -2.94 -25.26
CA LYS A 70 19.70 -3.60 -24.09
C LYS A 70 19.49 -2.67 -22.91
N GLY A 71 18.34 -2.83 -22.24
CA GLY A 71 18.02 -2.01 -21.08
C GLY A 71 18.77 -2.45 -19.83
N SER A 72 19.23 -1.51 -19.06
CA SER A 72 19.67 -1.73 -17.70
C SER A 72 18.51 -1.44 -16.74
N ILE A 73 18.48 -2.09 -15.57
CA ILE A 73 17.52 -1.80 -14.50
C ILE A 73 17.52 -0.29 -14.19
N ARG A 74 18.67 0.36 -14.27
CA ARG A 74 18.84 1.80 -14.03
C ARG A 74 18.10 2.65 -15.08
N GLU A 75 18.16 2.27 -16.35
CA GLU A 75 17.46 2.97 -17.44
C GLU A 75 15.95 2.75 -17.38
N ALA A 76 15.52 1.55 -17.03
CA ALA A 76 14.10 1.25 -16.80
C ALA A 76 13.53 2.10 -15.67
N VAL A 77 14.22 2.17 -14.53
CA VAL A 77 13.84 3.02 -13.39
C VAL A 77 13.81 4.50 -13.80
N ALA A 78 14.83 4.99 -14.53
CA ALA A 78 14.88 6.37 -15.01
C ALA A 78 13.74 6.70 -15.98
N ALA A 79 13.36 5.78 -16.88
CA ALA A 79 12.24 5.97 -17.78
C ALA A 79 10.90 6.05 -17.04
N ILE A 80 10.66 5.16 -16.08
CA ILE A 80 9.46 5.17 -15.25
C ILE A 80 9.36 6.46 -14.42
N HIS A 81 10.46 6.90 -13.79
CA HIS A 81 10.49 8.16 -13.04
C HIS A 81 10.24 9.40 -13.91
N ARG A 82 10.60 9.36 -15.20
CA ARG A 82 10.29 10.43 -16.15
C ARG A 82 8.89 10.37 -16.74
N GLY A 83 8.06 9.42 -16.27
CA GLY A 83 6.66 9.32 -16.62
C GLY A 83 6.32 8.24 -17.67
N ALA A 84 7.28 7.38 -18.06
CA ALA A 84 6.94 6.20 -18.87
C ALA A 84 5.96 5.29 -18.10
N GLN A 85 4.96 4.79 -18.80
CA GLN A 85 3.98 3.86 -18.22
C GLN A 85 4.56 2.45 -18.09
N ASP A 86 5.45 2.07 -19.00
CA ASP A 86 6.13 0.77 -18.97
C ASP A 86 7.47 0.86 -19.72
N TYR A 87 8.34 -0.15 -19.48
CA TYR A 87 9.63 -0.27 -20.10
C TYR A 87 9.89 -1.73 -20.51
N LEU A 88 10.17 -1.96 -21.78
CA LEU A 88 10.31 -3.30 -22.37
C LEU A 88 11.68 -3.44 -23.04
N ASP A 89 12.32 -4.60 -22.84
CA ASP A 89 13.57 -4.94 -23.53
C ASP A 89 13.30 -5.68 -24.82
N LEU A 90 14.09 -5.37 -25.86
CA LEU A 90 14.05 -6.12 -27.13
C LEU A 90 14.73 -7.50 -26.99
N PRO A 91 14.18 -8.51 -27.65
CA PRO A 91 13.06 -8.50 -28.59
C PRO A 91 11.70 -8.46 -27.88
N VAL A 92 10.82 -7.55 -28.31
CA VAL A 92 9.47 -7.41 -27.74
C VAL A 92 8.50 -8.26 -28.56
N GLU A 93 7.83 -9.20 -27.90
CA GLU A 93 6.73 -9.94 -28.50
C GLU A 93 5.47 -9.06 -28.57
N PRO A 94 4.69 -9.12 -29.67
CA PRO A 94 3.49 -8.32 -29.83
C PRO A 94 2.49 -8.44 -28.67
N ASP A 95 2.36 -9.62 -28.05
CA ASP A 95 1.46 -9.86 -26.94
C ASP A 95 1.93 -9.17 -25.66
N GLN A 96 3.24 -9.03 -25.45
CA GLN A 96 3.80 -8.26 -24.32
C GLN A 96 3.50 -6.77 -24.49
N LEU A 97 3.61 -6.26 -25.72
CA LEU A 97 3.32 -4.86 -26.00
C LEU A 97 1.83 -4.55 -25.83
N ILE A 98 0.94 -5.45 -26.24
CA ILE A 98 -0.49 -5.33 -26.03
C ILE A 98 -0.82 -5.34 -24.54
N ALA A 99 -0.27 -6.29 -23.79
CA ALA A 99 -0.47 -6.35 -22.33
C ALA A 99 0.06 -5.08 -21.63
N SER A 100 1.11 -4.45 -22.16
CA SER A 100 1.62 -3.17 -21.68
C SER A 100 0.70 -2.01 -22.01
N ILE A 101 0.13 -1.96 -23.22
CA ILE A 101 -0.88 -0.98 -23.62
C ILE A 101 -2.16 -1.14 -22.79
N GLU A 102 -2.62 -2.36 -22.55
CA GLU A 102 -3.78 -2.64 -21.72
C GLU A 102 -3.55 -2.24 -20.26
N ARG A 103 -2.35 -2.49 -19.72
CA ARG A 103 -1.95 -2.00 -18.39
C ARG A 103 -1.87 -0.47 -18.34
N ALA A 104 -1.36 0.16 -19.38
CA ALA A 104 -1.33 1.61 -19.52
C ALA A 104 -2.75 2.18 -19.61
N ASN A 105 -3.65 1.50 -20.35
CA ASN A 105 -5.06 1.87 -20.41
C ASN A 105 -5.76 1.74 -19.06
N SER A 106 -5.51 0.65 -18.35
CA SER A 106 -6.00 0.46 -16.98
C SER A 106 -5.44 1.50 -16.01
N LYS A 107 -4.19 1.92 -16.18
CA LYS A 107 -3.56 3.01 -15.42
C LYS A 107 -4.03 4.39 -15.88
N ALA A 108 -4.31 4.60 -17.16
CA ALA A 108 -4.88 5.86 -17.68
C ALA A 108 -6.32 6.04 -17.19
N ILE A 109 -7.10 4.97 -17.16
CA ILE A 109 -8.41 4.93 -16.49
C ILE A 109 -8.26 5.16 -14.98
N GLN A 110 -7.17 4.68 -14.38
CA GLN A 110 -6.79 4.96 -12.97
C GLN A 110 -6.08 6.32 -12.81
N GLY A 111 -5.47 6.87 -13.83
CA GLY A 111 -4.76 8.16 -13.82
C GLY A 111 -5.69 9.36 -13.99
N GLU A 112 -6.83 9.22 -14.67
CA GLU A 112 -7.94 10.15 -14.56
C GLU A 112 -8.61 10.05 -13.19
N ASP A 113 -8.55 8.89 -12.53
CA ASP A 113 -8.90 8.70 -11.13
C ASP A 113 -7.87 9.30 -10.14
N HIS A 114 -6.63 9.62 -10.55
CA HIS A 114 -5.73 10.40 -9.70
C HIS A 114 -6.13 11.87 -9.58
N ALA A 115 -6.98 12.37 -10.47
CA ALA A 115 -7.59 13.69 -10.32
C ALA A 115 -8.88 13.67 -9.47
N ILE A 116 -9.53 12.53 -9.23
CA ILE A 116 -10.81 12.42 -8.49
C ILE A 116 -10.93 11.12 -7.67
N THR A 117 -9.87 10.48 -7.22
CA THR A 117 -9.98 9.64 -6.03
C THR A 117 -9.59 10.43 -4.80
N GLN A 118 -10.25 11.55 -4.57
CA GLN A 118 -10.47 12.00 -3.23
C GLN A 118 -11.21 10.85 -2.54
N PHE A 119 -10.50 10.09 -1.71
CA PHE A 119 -11.17 9.33 -0.67
C PHE A 119 -11.95 10.38 0.12
N PRO A 120 -13.28 10.48 -0.03
CA PRO A 120 -14.00 11.49 0.68
C PRO A 120 -13.82 11.18 2.16
N LEU A 121 -13.60 12.21 2.96
CA LEU A 121 -13.57 12.05 4.41
C LEU A 121 -14.98 11.68 4.87
N ILE A 122 -15.30 10.37 4.79
CA ILE A 122 -16.61 9.82 5.11
C ILE A 122 -16.76 9.76 6.63
N GLY A 123 -17.96 10.03 7.10
CA GLY A 123 -18.36 9.94 8.49
C GLY A 123 -19.24 11.11 8.90
N GLY A 124 -20.34 10.80 9.57
CA GLY A 124 -21.30 11.74 10.16
C GLY A 124 -21.25 11.77 11.67
N SER A 125 -20.41 10.91 12.31
CA SER A 125 -20.25 10.90 13.76
C SER A 125 -19.78 12.26 14.27
N ALA A 126 -20.12 12.59 15.54
CA ALA A 126 -19.78 13.86 16.16
C ALA A 126 -18.28 14.14 16.10
N VAL A 127 -17.45 13.13 16.33
CA VAL A 127 -15.98 13.25 16.27
C VAL A 127 -15.50 13.57 14.86
N MET A 128 -16.09 12.95 13.83
CA MET A 128 -15.73 13.23 12.44
C MET A 128 -16.25 14.60 11.97
N ALA A 129 -17.38 15.04 12.47
CA ALA A 129 -17.89 16.38 12.19
C ALA A 129 -16.97 17.49 12.78
N GLU A 130 -16.50 17.30 14.01
CA GLU A 130 -15.52 18.19 14.63
C GLU A 130 -14.18 18.19 13.87
N LEU A 131 -13.68 17.00 13.49
CA LEU A 131 -12.47 16.85 12.69
C LEU A 131 -12.59 17.65 11.37
N LYS A 132 -13.69 17.48 10.64
CA LYS A 132 -13.97 18.23 9.39
C LYS A 132 -14.00 19.73 9.60
N ALA A 133 -14.64 20.20 10.68
CA ALA A 133 -14.69 21.62 11.03
C ALA A 133 -13.27 22.17 11.31
N ASN A 134 -12.45 21.41 12.01
CA ASN A 134 -11.07 21.79 12.31
C ASN A 134 -10.18 21.76 11.05
N ILE A 135 -10.36 20.79 10.14
CA ILE A 135 -9.70 20.79 8.83
C ILE A 135 -10.03 22.05 8.05
N GLY A 136 -11.29 22.49 8.05
CA GLY A 136 -11.71 23.72 7.38
C GLY A 136 -11.05 25.00 7.94
N LYS A 137 -10.69 25.01 9.23
CA LYS A 137 -10.00 26.15 9.86
C LYS A 137 -8.49 26.11 9.64
N VAL A 138 -7.87 24.92 9.74
CA VAL A 138 -6.41 24.74 9.66
C VAL A 138 -5.94 24.59 8.22
N GLY A 139 -6.78 24.02 7.33
CA GLY A 139 -6.46 23.84 5.93
C GLY A 139 -5.89 25.09 5.23
N PRO A 140 -6.55 26.25 5.31
CA PRO A 140 -6.08 27.48 4.66
C PRO A 140 -4.77 28.05 5.22
N THR A 141 -4.27 27.55 6.36
CA THR A 141 -3.00 28.02 6.96
C THR A 141 -1.81 27.20 6.46
N ASP A 142 -0.61 27.77 6.54
CA ASP A 142 0.65 27.06 6.29
C ASP A 142 1.21 26.33 7.53
N SER A 143 0.44 26.28 8.61
CA SER A 143 0.85 25.64 9.85
C SER A 143 1.12 24.15 9.68
N THR A 144 2.11 23.66 10.42
CA THR A 144 2.42 22.24 10.48
C THR A 144 1.36 21.47 11.27
N VAL A 145 1.11 20.25 10.85
CA VAL A 145 0.07 19.39 11.41
C VAL A 145 0.65 18.01 11.70
N VAL A 146 0.31 17.48 12.87
CA VAL A 146 0.53 16.06 13.21
C VAL A 146 -0.82 15.35 13.27
N ILE A 147 -0.93 14.23 12.55
CA ILE A 147 -2.13 13.40 12.53
C ILE A 147 -1.79 12.09 13.27
N THR A 148 -2.46 11.85 14.38
CA THR A 148 -2.26 10.64 15.19
C THR A 148 -3.46 9.71 15.08
N GLY A 149 -3.25 8.42 15.25
CA GLY A 149 -4.29 7.39 15.23
C GLY A 149 -3.76 6.04 14.81
N GLN A 150 -4.50 5.00 15.12
CA GLN A 150 -4.14 3.63 14.80
C GLN A 150 -3.89 3.42 13.29
N SER A 151 -3.19 2.33 12.93
CA SER A 151 -3.02 1.97 11.51
C SER A 151 -4.37 1.73 10.85
N GLY A 152 -4.53 2.18 9.59
CA GLY A 152 -5.77 1.99 8.83
C GLY A 152 -6.93 2.92 9.19
N THR A 153 -6.74 3.93 10.06
CA THR A 153 -7.82 4.87 10.45
C THR A 153 -8.13 5.95 9.41
N GLY A 154 -7.29 6.11 8.38
CA GLY A 154 -7.47 7.11 7.31
C GLY A 154 -6.65 8.38 7.50
N LYS A 155 -5.49 8.33 8.16
CA LYS A 155 -4.58 9.48 8.36
C LYS A 155 -4.20 10.17 7.04
N GLU A 156 -3.93 9.40 5.99
CA GLU A 156 -3.62 9.94 4.66
C GLU A 156 -4.80 10.71 4.05
N VAL A 157 -6.04 10.25 4.25
CA VAL A 157 -7.25 10.93 3.77
C VAL A 157 -7.39 12.31 4.42
N VAL A 158 -7.08 12.42 5.71
CA VAL A 158 -7.06 13.70 6.44
C VAL A 158 -5.95 14.62 5.91
N ALA A 159 -4.76 14.09 5.65
CA ALA A 159 -3.66 14.87 5.07
C ALA A 159 -4.04 15.44 3.69
N ARG A 160 -4.65 14.62 2.83
CA ARG A 160 -5.17 15.05 1.52
C ARG A 160 -6.27 16.10 1.65
N ALA A 161 -7.18 15.96 2.62
CA ALA A 161 -8.24 16.95 2.88
C ALA A 161 -7.66 18.29 3.35
N LEU A 162 -6.63 18.28 4.19
CA LEU A 162 -5.90 19.48 4.62
C LEU A 162 -5.19 20.17 3.44
N HIS A 163 -4.54 19.40 2.56
CA HIS A 163 -3.91 19.93 1.36
C HIS A 163 -4.95 20.54 0.41
N ALA A 164 -6.04 19.82 0.13
CA ALA A 164 -7.11 20.27 -0.75
C ALA A 164 -7.80 21.55 -0.24
N SER A 165 -7.85 21.77 1.08
CA SER A 165 -8.41 22.96 1.71
C SER A 165 -7.40 24.11 1.86
N SER A 166 -6.16 23.93 1.37
CA SER A 166 -5.08 24.92 1.53
C SER A 166 -4.96 25.86 0.33
N GLY A 167 -4.25 26.97 0.53
CA GLY A 167 -3.83 27.84 -0.57
C GLY A 167 -2.87 27.18 -1.56
N ARG A 168 -2.36 25.97 -1.24
CA ARG A 168 -1.44 25.15 -2.06
C ARG A 168 -2.14 23.97 -2.76
N SER A 169 -3.47 23.97 -2.80
CA SER A 169 -4.26 22.85 -3.37
C SER A 169 -3.98 22.54 -4.85
N SER A 170 -3.49 23.53 -5.61
CA SER A 170 -3.07 23.37 -7.01
C SER A 170 -1.59 22.97 -7.18
N ALA A 171 -0.82 22.99 -6.09
CA ALA A 171 0.60 22.61 -6.07
C ALA A 171 0.74 21.12 -5.72
N PRO A 172 1.93 20.50 -5.92
CA PRO A 172 2.10 19.09 -5.66
C PRO A 172 1.96 18.74 -4.16
N MET A 173 1.34 17.60 -3.87
CA MET A 173 1.41 16.94 -2.57
C MET A 173 2.30 15.71 -2.69
N ILE A 174 3.50 15.78 -2.13
CA ILE A 174 4.45 14.67 -2.15
C ILE A 174 4.26 13.85 -0.87
N THR A 175 4.00 12.55 -1.02
CA THR A 175 3.79 11.61 0.09
C THR A 175 4.99 10.71 0.25
N VAL A 176 5.50 10.60 1.47
CA VAL A 176 6.59 9.71 1.84
C VAL A 176 6.18 8.85 3.02
N ASN A 177 6.27 7.54 2.87
CA ASN A 177 6.10 6.63 4.00
C ASN A 177 7.48 6.29 4.58
N CYS A 178 7.77 6.84 5.77
CA CYS A 178 9.07 6.72 6.42
C CYS A 178 9.40 5.29 6.87
N ALA A 179 8.39 4.44 7.07
CA ALA A 179 8.59 3.04 7.46
C ALA A 179 8.99 2.13 6.29
N THR A 180 8.69 2.51 5.04
CA THR A 180 8.96 1.68 3.86
C THR A 180 10.32 1.93 3.23
N VAL A 181 10.91 3.10 3.48
CA VAL A 181 12.23 3.44 2.95
C VAL A 181 13.31 2.97 3.94
N PRO A 182 14.33 2.23 3.51
CA PRO A 182 15.43 1.83 4.38
C PRO A 182 16.11 3.03 5.06
N ALA A 183 16.42 2.91 6.36
CA ALA A 183 16.96 4.01 7.18
C ALA A 183 18.24 4.65 6.61
N ASN A 184 19.05 3.90 5.88
CA ASN A 184 20.26 4.38 5.22
C ASN A 184 20.00 5.13 3.91
N LEU A 185 18.80 5.04 3.35
CA LEU A 185 18.43 5.68 2.07
C LEU A 185 17.46 6.86 2.26
N ILE A 186 16.74 6.91 3.37
CA ILE A 186 15.69 7.91 3.60
C ILE A 186 16.21 9.35 3.56
N GLU A 187 17.44 9.60 4.01
CA GLU A 187 18.03 10.93 3.92
C GLU A 187 18.28 11.35 2.48
N ALA A 188 18.82 10.45 1.67
CA ALA A 188 19.07 10.71 0.26
C ALA A 188 17.77 10.92 -0.52
N GLU A 189 16.75 10.11 -0.25
CA GLU A 189 15.43 10.24 -0.83
C GLU A 189 14.75 11.57 -0.46
N LEU A 190 14.76 11.93 0.83
CA LEU A 190 14.09 13.15 1.29
C LEU A 190 14.82 14.41 0.86
N PHE A 191 16.13 14.49 1.09
CA PHE A 191 16.88 15.75 0.99
C PHE A 191 17.75 15.85 -0.27
N GLY A 192 17.92 14.75 -1.01
CA GLY A 192 18.77 14.68 -2.20
C GLY A 192 20.24 14.44 -1.90
N LEU A 193 21.03 14.19 -2.95
CA LEU A 193 22.47 13.92 -2.90
C LEU A 193 23.24 14.96 -3.70
N GLU A 194 24.41 15.42 -3.18
CA GLU A 194 25.28 16.39 -3.87
C GLU A 194 26.01 15.82 -5.10
N GLN A 195 26.32 14.51 -5.12
CA GLN A 195 27.14 13.88 -6.16
C GLN A 195 26.55 13.92 -7.59
N TYR A 196 25.36 14.44 -7.76
CA TYR A 196 24.72 14.64 -9.06
C TYR A 196 24.63 16.14 -9.38
N ASP A 197 25.80 16.79 -9.46
CA ASP A 197 25.96 18.22 -9.71
C ASP A 197 25.87 18.55 -11.22
N THR A 198 24.89 18.03 -11.89
CA THR A 198 24.50 18.48 -13.22
C THR A 198 22.98 18.51 -13.30
N LEU A 199 22.46 19.53 -13.93
CA LEU A 199 21.12 19.79 -14.47
C LEU A 199 20.09 18.63 -14.56
N ASP A 200 20.45 17.44 -14.07
CA ASP A 200 19.64 16.24 -14.04
C ASP A 200 18.78 16.19 -12.77
N GLU A 201 17.49 15.97 -12.97
CA GLU A 201 16.49 15.74 -11.92
C GLU A 201 16.81 14.56 -10.97
N GLN A 202 17.85 13.78 -11.27
CA GLN A 202 18.25 12.55 -10.55
C GLN A 202 18.87 12.78 -9.16
N GLY A 203 19.28 14.00 -8.83
CA GLY A 203 19.82 14.35 -7.50
C GLY A 203 18.85 15.09 -6.59
N ARG A 204 17.65 15.41 -7.06
CA ARG A 204 16.65 16.14 -6.28
C ARG A 204 15.99 15.25 -5.25
N GLY A 205 15.91 15.73 -4.01
CA GLY A 205 15.17 15.09 -2.95
C GLY A 205 13.65 15.37 -3.04
N LEU A 206 12.86 14.56 -2.34
CA LEU A 206 11.41 14.70 -2.29
C LEU A 206 10.96 16.03 -1.65
N VAL A 207 11.78 16.61 -0.76
CA VAL A 207 11.58 17.94 -0.21
C VAL A 207 11.61 19.00 -1.33
N GLU A 208 12.59 18.92 -2.25
CA GLU A 208 12.68 19.81 -3.40
C GLU A 208 11.53 19.59 -4.40
N ALA A 209 11.09 18.36 -4.56
CA ALA A 209 9.92 18.02 -5.39
C ALA A 209 8.60 18.58 -4.84
N ALA A 210 8.53 18.80 -3.52
CA ALA A 210 7.38 19.39 -2.83
C ALA A 210 7.41 20.93 -2.81
N GLU A 211 8.39 21.59 -3.45
CA GLU A 211 8.52 23.04 -3.46
C GLU A 211 7.23 23.76 -3.88
N GLY A 212 6.81 24.76 -3.11
CA GLY A 212 5.55 25.47 -3.28
C GLY A 212 4.30 24.70 -2.87
N GLY A 213 4.43 23.40 -2.59
CA GLY A 213 3.36 22.46 -2.28
C GLY A 213 3.35 21.98 -0.84
N THR A 214 3.02 20.69 -0.66
CA THR A 214 2.91 20.03 0.64
C THR A 214 3.73 18.74 0.66
N LEU A 215 4.52 18.55 1.70
CA LEU A 215 5.19 17.30 2.02
C LEU A 215 4.40 16.57 3.10
N PHE A 216 3.91 15.38 2.79
CA PHE A 216 3.25 14.50 3.74
C PHE A 216 4.19 13.37 4.16
N LEU A 217 4.52 13.34 5.45
CA LEU A 217 5.37 12.32 6.06
C LEU A 217 4.50 11.32 6.83
N ASP A 218 4.23 10.17 6.23
CA ASP A 218 3.53 9.08 6.91
C ASP A 218 4.53 8.29 7.75
N GLU A 219 4.11 7.91 8.95
CA GLU A 219 4.93 7.25 9.98
C GLU A 219 6.21 8.02 10.31
N VAL A 220 6.09 9.32 10.58
CA VAL A 220 7.20 10.24 10.91
C VAL A 220 8.03 9.77 12.11
N ALA A 221 7.44 8.97 13.00
CA ALA A 221 8.10 8.37 14.16
C ALA A 221 9.23 7.37 13.79
N ASP A 222 9.23 6.86 12.56
CA ASP A 222 10.24 5.90 12.07
C ASP A 222 11.42 6.59 11.38
N LEU A 223 11.46 7.93 11.34
CA LEU A 223 12.61 8.67 10.84
C LEU A 223 13.85 8.44 11.71
N PRO A 224 15.01 8.11 11.14
CA PRO A 224 16.27 8.07 11.88
C PRO A 224 16.66 9.45 12.40
N GLU A 225 17.43 9.50 13.48
CA GLU A 225 17.80 10.75 14.18
C GLU A 225 18.47 11.78 13.27
N THR A 226 19.27 11.34 12.32
CA THR A 226 19.93 12.21 11.34
C THR A 226 18.93 12.87 10.38
N ALA A 227 17.92 12.12 9.94
CA ALA A 227 16.85 12.66 9.11
C ALA A 227 15.93 13.62 9.89
N GLN A 228 15.68 13.32 11.18
CA GLN A 228 14.94 14.23 12.06
C GLN A 228 15.65 15.59 12.20
N ALA A 229 16.97 15.60 12.35
CA ALA A 229 17.75 16.84 12.45
C ALA A 229 17.69 17.67 11.16
N ARG A 230 17.72 17.00 9.98
CA ARG A 230 17.59 17.68 8.67
C ARG A 230 16.19 18.21 8.42
N LEU A 231 15.16 17.46 8.83
CA LEU A 231 13.77 17.90 8.72
C LEU A 231 13.51 19.21 9.49
N LEU A 232 14.19 19.40 10.61
CA LEU A 232 14.12 20.66 11.37
C LEU A 232 14.59 21.86 10.54
N HIS A 233 15.64 21.71 9.70
CA HIS A 233 16.08 22.77 8.78
C HIS A 233 15.03 23.05 7.70
N VAL A 234 14.39 22.00 7.14
CA VAL A 234 13.30 22.16 6.16
C VAL A 234 12.14 22.95 6.73
N LEU A 235 11.77 22.68 8.00
CA LEU A 235 10.73 23.45 8.72
C LEU A 235 11.11 24.92 8.99
N ASN A 236 12.39 25.25 8.90
CA ASN A 236 12.90 26.62 8.95
C ASN A 236 13.06 27.27 7.57
N GLY A 237 12.65 26.57 6.49
CA GLY A 237 12.74 27.07 5.12
C GLY A 237 14.09 26.82 4.44
N GLU A 238 14.88 25.88 4.94
CA GLU A 238 16.20 25.56 4.44
C GLU A 238 16.31 24.09 4.06
N ASN A 239 16.76 23.76 2.86
CA ASN A 239 17.14 22.40 2.50
C ASN A 239 18.66 22.32 2.23
N ARG A 240 19.26 21.22 2.71
CA ARG A 240 20.65 20.91 2.47
C ARG A 240 20.79 19.47 2.01
N ARG A 241 21.26 19.25 0.78
CA ARG A 241 21.50 17.93 0.22
C ARG A 241 22.53 17.15 1.03
N VAL A 242 22.42 15.84 1.03
CA VAL A 242 23.39 14.97 1.69
C VAL A 242 24.74 15.07 0.99
N GLY A 243 25.81 15.36 1.76
CA GLY A 243 27.15 15.61 1.22
C GLY A 243 27.42 17.08 0.87
N SER A 244 26.39 17.93 0.75
CA SER A 244 26.55 19.34 0.38
C SER A 244 26.92 20.23 1.57
N SER A 245 27.71 21.26 1.28
CA SER A 245 27.92 22.41 2.16
C SER A 245 26.95 23.56 1.89
N THR A 246 26.26 23.54 0.74
CA THR A 246 25.36 24.62 0.32
C THR A 246 23.95 24.39 0.87
N THR A 247 23.33 25.47 1.33
CA THR A 247 21.94 25.48 1.78
C THR A 247 21.09 26.21 0.75
N THR A 248 19.96 25.63 0.37
CA THR A 248 18.97 26.22 -0.54
C THR A 248 17.73 26.61 0.23
N SER A 249 17.13 27.75 -0.10
CA SER A 249 15.83 28.14 0.46
C SER A 249 14.76 27.22 -0.10
N ILE A 250 13.81 26.81 0.76
CA ILE A 250 12.72 25.91 0.41
C ILE A 250 11.41 26.39 1.06
N ASN A 251 10.32 26.33 0.31
CA ASN A 251 8.99 26.72 0.78
C ASN A 251 8.01 25.55 0.67
N VAL A 252 7.95 24.72 1.70
CA VAL A 252 7.14 23.50 1.74
C VAL A 252 6.28 23.50 3.00
N ARG A 253 4.98 23.22 2.87
CA ARG A 253 4.11 22.91 4.01
C ARG A 253 4.32 21.46 4.42
N VAL A 254 4.57 21.19 5.71
CA VAL A 254 4.76 19.83 6.23
C VAL A 254 3.52 19.37 6.99
N ILE A 255 3.00 18.19 6.63
CA ILE A 255 1.99 17.44 7.36
C ILE A 255 2.62 16.10 7.73
N SER A 256 2.50 15.70 8.99
CA SER A 256 3.08 14.45 9.49
C SER A 256 1.99 13.53 10.03
N ALA A 257 2.17 12.22 9.90
CA ALA A 257 1.27 11.23 10.51
C ALA A 257 2.06 10.15 11.24
N THR A 258 1.48 9.59 12.29
CA THR A 258 2.03 8.45 13.01
C THR A 258 0.97 7.70 13.80
N HIS A 259 1.20 6.41 14.05
CA HIS A 259 0.40 5.61 14.99
C HIS A 259 1.07 5.49 16.36
N ARG A 260 2.33 5.92 16.50
CA ARG A 260 3.12 5.81 17.74
C ARG A 260 2.96 7.08 18.59
N ASP A 261 3.11 6.93 19.89
CA ASP A 261 3.14 8.05 20.83
C ASP A 261 4.51 8.75 20.76
N LEU A 262 4.51 9.99 20.21
CA LEU A 262 5.73 10.78 20.09
C LEU A 262 6.29 11.19 21.46
N GLY A 263 5.45 11.36 22.49
CA GLY A 263 5.88 11.69 23.84
C GLY A 263 6.69 10.56 24.48
N GLU A 264 6.24 9.30 24.32
CA GLU A 264 7.00 8.13 24.76
C GLU A 264 8.35 8.01 24.03
N LEU A 265 8.37 8.29 22.72
CA LEU A 265 9.59 8.24 21.92
C LEU A 265 10.59 9.35 22.31
N ILE A 266 10.11 10.53 22.69
CA ILE A 266 10.96 11.62 23.22
C ILE A 266 11.57 11.18 24.55
N ALA A 267 10.77 10.63 25.47
CA ALA A 267 11.26 10.11 26.74
C ALA A 267 12.32 9.00 26.55
N ALA A 268 12.14 8.15 25.52
CA ALA A 268 13.08 7.10 25.13
C ALA A 268 14.29 7.62 24.30
N ARG A 269 14.38 8.90 24.00
CA ARG A 269 15.40 9.54 23.14
C ARG A 269 15.44 8.95 21.70
N GLN A 270 14.32 8.47 21.20
CA GLN A 270 14.17 7.97 19.84
C GLN A 270 13.57 9.03 18.90
N PHE A 271 12.98 10.10 19.45
CA PHE A 271 12.47 11.23 18.71
C PHE A 271 12.96 12.54 19.37
N ARG A 272 13.34 13.52 18.54
CA ARG A 272 13.87 14.79 19.03
C ARG A 272 12.73 15.70 19.52
N GLU A 273 12.91 16.28 20.69
CA GLU A 273 11.95 17.17 21.32
C GLU A 273 11.77 18.48 20.52
N ASP A 274 12.87 19.04 19.98
CA ASP A 274 12.83 20.26 19.17
C ASP A 274 12.03 20.08 17.87
N LEU A 275 12.17 18.92 17.21
CA LEU A 275 11.38 18.57 16.05
C LEU A 275 9.90 18.42 16.40
N TYR A 276 9.59 17.74 17.50
CA TYR A 276 8.21 17.55 17.96
C TYR A 276 7.47 18.88 18.10
N TYR A 277 8.03 19.86 18.82
CA TYR A 277 7.38 21.16 18.98
C TYR A 277 7.25 21.94 17.65
N ARG A 278 8.10 21.67 16.68
CA ARG A 278 8.03 22.35 15.39
C ARG A 278 7.01 21.76 14.44
N ILE A 279 6.78 20.43 14.46
CA ILE A 279 5.76 19.75 13.63
C ILE A 279 4.37 19.76 14.28
N SER A 280 4.27 19.83 15.59
CA SER A 280 3.07 19.65 16.41
C SER A 280 2.38 20.98 16.76
N VAL A 281 2.22 21.88 15.78
CA VAL A 281 1.46 23.13 15.98
C VAL A 281 -0.04 22.82 16.08
N PHE A 282 -0.53 21.95 15.21
CA PHE A 282 -1.87 21.39 15.30
C PHE A 282 -1.82 19.88 15.37
N ASN A 283 -2.61 19.29 16.27
CA ASN A 283 -2.74 17.86 16.44
C ASN A 283 -4.14 17.41 16.08
N PHE A 284 -4.25 16.49 15.13
CA PHE A 284 -5.49 15.81 14.78
C PHE A 284 -5.42 14.37 15.26
N HIS A 285 -6.32 13.96 16.11
CA HIS A 285 -6.44 12.58 16.54
C HIS A 285 -7.59 11.90 15.80
N LEU A 286 -7.29 10.80 15.07
CA LEU A 286 -8.27 9.97 14.42
C LEU A 286 -8.62 8.80 15.34
N PRO A 287 -9.86 8.73 15.82
CA PRO A 287 -10.29 7.60 16.62
C PRO A 287 -10.33 6.31 15.78
N PRO A 288 -10.19 5.14 16.40
CA PRO A 288 -10.39 3.87 15.72
C PRO A 288 -11.83 3.74 15.20
N LEU A 289 -12.03 2.86 14.21
CA LEU A 289 -13.30 2.76 13.49
C LEU A 289 -14.48 2.41 14.41
N HIS A 290 -14.27 1.57 15.41
CA HIS A 290 -15.32 1.16 16.36
C HIS A 290 -15.82 2.30 17.28
N GLU A 291 -15.07 3.41 17.41
CA GLU A 291 -15.47 4.60 18.15
C GLU A 291 -16.22 5.63 17.28
N ARG A 292 -16.42 5.34 15.98
CA ARG A 292 -17.07 6.23 15.02
C ARG A 292 -18.53 5.88 14.75
N GLU A 293 -19.22 5.29 15.72
CA GLU A 293 -20.66 4.97 15.65
C GLU A 293 -21.05 4.29 14.32
N ASN A 294 -21.94 4.92 13.54
CA ASN A 294 -22.46 4.40 12.29
C ASN A 294 -21.55 4.65 11.08
N ASP A 295 -20.45 5.38 11.24
CA ASP A 295 -19.54 5.69 10.11
C ASP A 295 -19.04 4.42 9.42
N VAL A 296 -18.95 3.30 10.15
CA VAL A 296 -18.55 2.00 9.58
C VAL A 296 -19.48 1.58 8.43
N LEU A 297 -20.80 1.82 8.53
CA LEU A 297 -21.76 1.48 7.49
C LEU A 297 -21.66 2.40 6.28
N ASP A 298 -21.44 3.70 6.51
CA ASP A 298 -21.27 4.68 5.45
C ASP A 298 -20.00 4.40 4.64
N ILE A 299 -18.90 4.12 5.34
CA ILE A 299 -17.64 3.72 4.71
C ILE A 299 -17.82 2.40 3.96
N ALA A 300 -18.47 1.39 4.57
CA ALA A 300 -18.72 0.11 3.93
C ALA A 300 -19.55 0.26 2.63
N GLN A 301 -20.59 1.10 2.66
CA GLN A 301 -21.43 1.34 1.48
C GLN A 301 -20.65 2.04 0.36
N TRP A 302 -19.79 2.99 0.72
CA TRP A 302 -18.92 3.66 -0.24
C TRP A 302 -17.90 2.69 -0.86
N VAL A 303 -17.23 1.87 -0.03
CA VAL A 303 -16.28 0.85 -0.48
C VAL A 303 -16.97 -0.15 -1.41
N LEU A 304 -18.18 -0.61 -1.03
CA LEU A 304 -18.97 -1.52 -1.87
C LEU A 304 -19.24 -0.91 -3.25
N SER A 305 -19.75 0.33 -3.28
CA SER A 305 -20.07 1.02 -4.55
C SER A 305 -18.84 1.20 -5.44
N ARG A 306 -17.69 1.57 -4.85
CA ARG A 306 -16.43 1.72 -5.56
C ARG A 306 -15.91 0.39 -6.10
N THR A 307 -15.93 -0.66 -5.27
CA THR A 307 -15.42 -1.99 -5.64
C THR A 307 -16.29 -2.65 -6.70
N THR A 308 -17.61 -2.55 -6.59
CA THR A 308 -18.55 -3.06 -7.61
C THR A 308 -18.41 -2.34 -8.92
N GLY A 309 -18.20 -1.01 -8.92
CA GLY A 309 -17.92 -0.24 -10.13
C GLY A 309 -16.62 -0.69 -10.82
N ARG A 310 -15.53 -0.87 -10.04
CA ARG A 310 -14.23 -1.32 -10.56
C ARG A 310 -14.29 -2.74 -11.15
N LEU A 311 -15.06 -3.64 -10.55
CA LEU A 311 -15.16 -5.04 -10.96
C LEU A 311 -16.34 -5.31 -11.92
N ASN A 312 -17.06 -4.26 -12.34
CA ASN A 312 -18.26 -4.36 -13.19
C ASN A 312 -19.30 -5.35 -12.66
N LYS A 313 -19.42 -5.48 -11.32
CA LYS A 313 -20.43 -6.29 -10.64
C LYS A 313 -21.58 -5.39 -10.19
N THR A 314 -22.80 -5.69 -10.62
CA THR A 314 -23.99 -4.88 -10.30
C THR A 314 -24.89 -5.58 -9.27
N GLY A 315 -25.68 -4.80 -8.52
CA GLY A 315 -26.78 -5.32 -7.69
C GLY A 315 -26.35 -5.93 -6.36
N LEU A 316 -25.07 -5.83 -5.95
CA LEU A 316 -24.62 -6.30 -4.65
C LEU A 316 -25.09 -5.37 -3.52
N SER A 317 -25.52 -5.96 -2.41
CA SER A 317 -25.94 -5.23 -1.21
C SER A 317 -25.60 -6.01 0.06
N PHE A 318 -25.48 -5.34 1.20
CA PHE A 318 -25.24 -6.01 2.47
C PHE A 318 -26.55 -6.52 3.09
N SER A 319 -26.55 -7.76 3.61
CA SER A 319 -27.63 -8.28 4.42
C SER A 319 -27.79 -7.52 5.74
N SER A 320 -28.96 -7.61 6.36
CA SER A 320 -29.17 -7.02 7.70
C SER A 320 -28.26 -7.63 8.77
N GLU A 321 -27.88 -8.90 8.60
CA GLU A 321 -26.92 -9.60 9.48
C GLU A 321 -25.51 -9.07 9.28
N ALA A 322 -25.07 -8.90 8.04
CA ALA A 322 -23.77 -8.32 7.73
C ALA A 322 -23.64 -6.91 8.31
N LYS A 323 -24.65 -6.05 8.18
CA LYS A 323 -24.67 -4.71 8.76
C LYS A 323 -24.53 -4.73 10.29
N ARG A 324 -25.28 -5.61 10.97
CA ARG A 324 -25.16 -5.78 12.43
C ARG A 324 -23.80 -6.30 12.86
N ALA A 325 -23.25 -7.24 12.09
CA ALA A 325 -21.91 -7.77 12.35
C ALA A 325 -20.83 -6.68 12.19
N MET A 326 -20.92 -5.86 11.13
CA MET A 326 -20.00 -4.74 10.92
C MET A 326 -20.02 -3.71 12.06
N LEU A 327 -21.20 -3.42 12.63
CA LEU A 327 -21.35 -2.52 13.79
C LEU A 327 -20.81 -3.14 15.09
N ALA A 328 -20.90 -4.46 15.25
CA ALA A 328 -20.49 -5.15 16.48
C ALA A 328 -19.00 -5.53 16.50
N TYR A 329 -18.34 -5.52 15.35
CA TYR A 329 -16.94 -5.91 15.24
C TYR A 329 -16.00 -4.74 15.54
N THR A 330 -14.88 -5.03 16.19
CA THR A 330 -13.95 -4.00 16.70
C THR A 330 -13.01 -3.41 15.64
N TRP A 331 -12.89 -4.05 14.47
CA TRP A 331 -12.04 -3.64 13.36
C TRP A 331 -10.60 -3.27 13.79
N PRO A 332 -9.79 -4.24 14.28
CA PRO A 332 -8.43 -3.95 14.72
C PRO A 332 -7.55 -3.36 13.62
N GLY A 333 -7.78 -3.67 12.36
CA GLY A 333 -7.16 -3.05 11.18
C GLY A 333 -7.92 -1.83 10.64
N ASN A 334 -8.94 -1.35 11.36
CA ASN A 334 -9.74 -0.18 11.04
C ASN A 334 -10.32 -0.22 9.60
N ILE A 335 -10.26 0.91 8.86
CA ILE A 335 -10.82 1.02 7.50
C ILE A 335 -10.11 0.07 6.53
N ARG A 336 -8.79 -0.15 6.67
CA ARG A 336 -8.04 -1.05 5.79
C ARG A 336 -8.53 -2.50 5.89
N GLU A 337 -8.87 -2.95 7.08
CA GLU A 337 -9.46 -4.29 7.28
C GLU A 337 -10.86 -4.37 6.70
N LEU A 338 -11.69 -3.34 6.93
CA LEU A 338 -13.03 -3.24 6.37
C LEU A 338 -13.01 -3.25 4.83
N GLU A 339 -12.12 -2.48 4.20
CA GLU A 339 -11.93 -2.46 2.75
C GLU A 339 -11.56 -3.85 2.21
N ASN A 340 -10.57 -4.51 2.83
CA ASN A 340 -10.14 -5.85 2.43
C ASN A 340 -11.26 -6.90 2.60
N ALA A 341 -12.06 -6.81 3.66
CA ALA A 341 -13.18 -7.72 3.89
C ALA A 341 -14.27 -7.55 2.82
N ILE A 342 -14.61 -6.30 2.49
CA ILE A 342 -15.61 -6.00 1.45
C ILE A 342 -15.09 -6.38 0.06
N GLU A 343 -13.85 -6.05 -0.27
CA GLU A 343 -13.26 -6.40 -1.57
C GLU A 343 -13.27 -7.92 -1.78
N ARG A 344 -12.84 -8.68 -0.79
CA ARG A 344 -12.90 -10.15 -0.81
C ARG A 344 -14.32 -10.65 -0.99
N ALA A 345 -15.29 -10.11 -0.24
CA ALA A 345 -16.69 -10.49 -0.37
C ALA A 345 -17.24 -10.20 -1.76
N VAL A 346 -16.96 -9.04 -2.34
CA VAL A 346 -17.37 -8.67 -3.72
C VAL A 346 -16.74 -9.59 -4.75
N ILE A 347 -15.46 -9.96 -4.60
CA ILE A 347 -14.79 -10.88 -5.55
C ILE A 347 -15.46 -12.24 -5.55
N LEU A 348 -15.83 -12.76 -4.37
CA LEU A 348 -16.41 -14.10 -4.19
C LEU A 348 -17.91 -14.18 -4.46
N SER A 349 -18.64 -13.05 -4.46
CA SER A 349 -20.09 -13.03 -4.71
C SER A 349 -20.41 -12.94 -6.20
N ASP A 350 -21.54 -13.53 -6.60
CA ASP A 350 -22.10 -13.37 -7.94
C ASP A 350 -22.88 -12.04 -8.09
N ALA A 351 -23.20 -11.66 -9.32
CA ALA A 351 -23.99 -10.44 -9.58
C ALA A 351 -25.39 -10.57 -8.96
N ASN A 352 -25.91 -9.46 -8.39
CA ASN A 352 -27.19 -9.39 -7.67
C ASN A 352 -27.29 -10.23 -6.38
N GLU A 353 -26.18 -10.70 -5.85
CA GLU A 353 -26.14 -11.45 -4.60
C GLU A 353 -26.10 -10.51 -3.39
N THR A 354 -26.59 -11.02 -2.24
CA THR A 354 -26.52 -10.29 -0.98
C THR A 354 -25.31 -10.74 -0.17
N ILE A 355 -24.41 -9.80 0.14
CA ILE A 355 -23.23 -10.06 0.96
C ILE A 355 -23.65 -10.36 2.39
N THR A 356 -23.35 -11.58 2.83
CA THR A 356 -23.66 -12.06 4.19
C THR A 356 -22.50 -11.79 5.16
N GLN A 357 -22.74 -11.98 6.46
CA GLN A 357 -21.68 -11.93 7.48
C GLN A 357 -20.56 -12.93 7.18
N GLN A 358 -20.90 -14.13 6.71
CA GLN A 358 -19.90 -15.16 6.35
C GLN A 358 -19.00 -14.74 5.19
N ALA A 359 -19.58 -14.08 4.18
CA ALA A 359 -18.82 -13.56 3.04
C ALA A 359 -17.79 -12.49 3.46
N LEU A 360 -18.11 -11.69 4.48
CA LEU A 360 -17.19 -10.70 5.08
C LEU A 360 -16.11 -11.35 5.95
N ALA A 361 -16.26 -12.62 6.35
CA ALA A 361 -15.40 -13.33 7.28
C ALA A 361 -15.17 -12.56 8.60
N ILE A 362 -16.26 -12.00 9.15
CA ILE A 362 -16.25 -11.32 10.44
C ILE A 362 -16.57 -12.34 11.54
N ASP A 363 -15.57 -12.67 12.34
CA ASP A 363 -15.74 -13.53 13.52
C ASP A 363 -16.14 -12.66 14.72
N LEU A 364 -17.41 -12.58 15.00
CA LEU A 364 -17.89 -11.99 16.25
C LEU A 364 -17.52 -12.90 17.42
N PRO A 365 -16.99 -12.38 18.54
CA PRO A 365 -16.85 -13.17 19.75
C PRO A 365 -18.24 -13.70 20.15
N SER A 366 -18.45 -14.98 19.94
CA SER A 366 -19.70 -15.64 20.33
C SER A 366 -19.90 -15.45 21.83
N ASN A 367 -21.01 -14.80 22.20
CA ASN A 367 -21.49 -14.80 23.58
C ASN A 367 -21.50 -16.28 24.09
N PRO A 368 -20.97 -16.56 25.28
CA PRO A 368 -21.00 -17.92 25.83
C PRO A 368 -22.42 -18.25 26.27
N SER A 369 -23.30 -18.58 25.34
CA SER A 369 -24.60 -19.21 25.64
C SER A 369 -24.55 -20.64 25.16
N LEU A 370 -24.30 -21.54 26.13
CA LEU A 370 -24.80 -22.91 26.27
C LEU A 370 -25.26 -23.61 24.98
N SER A 371 -24.32 -24.18 24.24
CA SER A 371 -24.55 -25.45 23.56
C SER A 371 -23.20 -26.11 23.26
N ASP A 372 -22.81 -27.02 24.14
CA ASP A 372 -21.76 -28.02 23.89
C ASP A 372 -22.12 -28.83 22.64
N LYS A 373 -21.54 -28.51 21.52
CA LYS A 373 -21.31 -29.40 20.39
C LYS A 373 -19.84 -29.40 20.03
N PRO A 374 -19.21 -30.54 19.78
CA PRO A 374 -17.79 -30.63 19.50
C PRO A 374 -17.49 -29.88 18.19
N ARG A 375 -16.66 -28.85 18.30
CA ARG A 375 -16.20 -28.01 17.19
C ARG A 375 -15.35 -28.82 16.21
N THR A 376 -15.69 -28.76 14.96
CA THR A 376 -14.95 -29.37 13.83
C THR A 376 -13.67 -28.60 13.47
N LEU A 377 -12.77 -29.23 12.73
CA LEU A 377 -11.38 -28.87 12.44
C LEU A 377 -11.11 -27.45 11.88
N GLY A 378 -12.11 -26.58 11.72
CA GLY A 378 -12.00 -25.23 11.11
C GLY A 378 -11.67 -24.06 12.06
N ASP A 379 -11.70 -24.27 13.39
CA ASP A 379 -11.66 -23.17 14.38
C ASP A 379 -10.25 -22.82 14.92
N LEU A 380 -9.19 -23.18 14.22
CA LEU A 380 -7.82 -22.97 14.69
C LEU A 380 -7.24 -21.65 14.12
N THR A 381 -7.07 -20.66 14.96
CA THR A 381 -6.62 -19.31 14.60
C THR A 381 -5.11 -19.19 14.44
N SER A 382 -4.32 -20.16 14.94
CA SER A 382 -2.86 -20.15 14.77
C SER A 382 -2.28 -21.55 14.58
N LEU A 383 -1.11 -21.63 13.94
CA LEU A 383 -0.30 -22.85 13.84
C LEU A 383 0.08 -23.41 15.23
N GLU A 384 0.13 -22.57 16.23
CA GLU A 384 0.43 -22.97 17.63
C GLU A 384 -0.78 -23.61 18.28
N ASP A 385 -1.98 -23.12 18.06
CA ASP A 385 -3.22 -23.71 18.56
C ASP A 385 -3.46 -25.10 17.95
N TYR A 386 -3.21 -25.25 16.63
CA TYR A 386 -3.24 -26.55 15.96
C TYR A 386 -2.24 -27.52 16.61
N PHE A 387 -1.00 -27.07 16.86
CA PHE A 387 0.02 -27.89 17.48
C PHE A 387 -0.38 -28.34 18.88
N VAL A 388 -0.88 -27.43 19.72
CA VAL A 388 -1.33 -27.73 21.11
C VAL A 388 -2.44 -28.77 21.08
N LYS A 389 -3.45 -28.55 20.27
CA LYS A 389 -4.63 -29.45 20.15
C LYS A 389 -4.22 -30.81 19.62
N PHE A 390 -3.45 -30.86 18.52
CA PHE A 390 -3.00 -32.11 17.94
C PHE A 390 -2.19 -32.96 18.93
N VAL A 391 -1.27 -32.32 19.68
CA VAL A 391 -0.45 -33.00 20.66
C VAL A 391 -1.31 -33.51 21.84
N GLN A 392 -2.26 -32.73 22.33
CA GLN A 392 -3.14 -33.13 23.44
C GLN A 392 -4.08 -34.28 23.05
N GLU A 393 -4.63 -34.29 21.86
CA GLU A 393 -5.54 -35.34 21.38
C GLU A 393 -4.82 -36.66 21.10
N HIS A 394 -3.57 -36.63 20.66
CA HIS A 394 -2.88 -37.83 20.19
C HIS A 394 -1.75 -38.34 21.11
N GLN A 395 -1.38 -37.62 22.17
CA GLN A 395 -0.28 -38.00 23.05
C GLN A 395 -0.50 -39.29 23.84
N ASP A 396 -1.75 -39.73 24.03
CA ASP A 396 -2.11 -40.97 24.72
C ASP A 396 -2.09 -42.20 23.77
N GLN A 397 -2.13 -41.96 22.44
CA GLN A 397 -2.21 -42.99 21.42
C GLN A 397 -0.91 -43.18 20.61
N LEU A 398 -0.11 -42.11 20.47
CA LEU A 398 1.10 -42.06 19.65
C LEU A 398 2.35 -41.85 20.48
N THR A 399 3.44 -42.42 20.03
CA THR A 399 4.78 -42.16 20.61
C THR A 399 5.30 -40.78 20.18
N GLU A 400 6.26 -40.20 20.92
CA GLU A 400 6.91 -38.93 20.57
C GLU A 400 7.51 -38.93 19.14
N THR A 401 7.94 -40.09 18.66
CA THR A 401 8.49 -40.22 17.31
C THR A 401 7.40 -40.15 16.26
N GLU A 402 6.28 -40.82 16.50
CA GLU A 402 5.11 -40.82 15.60
C GLU A 402 4.39 -39.48 15.60
N LEU A 403 4.30 -38.80 16.76
CA LEU A 403 3.78 -37.45 16.86
C LEU A 403 4.62 -36.45 16.05
N ALA A 404 5.95 -36.52 16.18
CA ALA A 404 6.86 -35.66 15.42
C ALA A 404 6.75 -35.91 13.90
N GLN A 405 6.65 -37.17 13.50
CA GLN A 405 6.52 -37.58 12.11
C GLN A 405 5.19 -37.09 11.49
N LYS A 406 4.06 -37.22 12.22
CA LYS A 406 2.77 -36.73 11.77
C LYS A 406 2.67 -35.23 11.67
N LEU A 407 3.39 -34.51 12.53
CA LEU A 407 3.51 -33.05 12.50
C LEU A 407 4.54 -32.54 11.50
N GLY A 408 5.27 -33.44 10.81
CA GLY A 408 6.31 -33.06 9.85
C GLY A 408 7.51 -32.35 10.47
N ILE A 409 7.82 -32.58 11.78
CA ILE A 409 8.90 -31.92 12.50
C ILE A 409 9.85 -32.93 13.16
N SER A 410 11.06 -32.46 13.55
CA SER A 410 11.99 -33.32 14.28
C SER A 410 11.53 -33.54 15.75
N ARG A 411 11.95 -34.64 16.37
CA ARG A 411 11.68 -34.89 17.80
C ARG A 411 12.22 -33.80 18.71
N LYS A 412 13.35 -33.18 18.32
CA LYS A 412 13.93 -32.04 19.02
C LYS A 412 13.00 -30.82 18.95
N SER A 413 12.53 -30.49 17.76
CA SER A 413 11.57 -29.38 17.56
C SER A 413 10.22 -29.61 18.27
N LEU A 414 9.75 -30.88 18.33
CA LEU A 414 8.55 -31.23 19.11
C LEU A 414 8.77 -30.96 20.61
N TRP A 415 9.94 -31.37 21.15
CA TRP A 415 10.30 -31.15 22.55
C TRP A 415 10.42 -29.66 22.89
N GLU A 416 11.12 -28.88 22.06
CA GLU A 416 11.31 -27.43 22.25
C GLU A 416 9.96 -26.68 22.24
N ARG A 417 9.07 -27.03 21.30
CA ARG A 417 7.73 -26.44 21.24
C ARG A 417 6.84 -26.83 22.42
N ARG A 418 6.91 -28.08 22.90
CA ARG A 418 6.21 -28.49 24.13
C ARG A 418 6.68 -27.70 25.35
N GLN A 419 7.99 -27.46 25.49
CA GLN A 419 8.54 -26.65 26.57
C GLN A 419 8.05 -25.21 26.49
N ARG A 420 8.11 -24.59 25.30
CA ARG A 420 7.68 -23.22 25.10
C ARG A 420 6.18 -23.03 25.37
N LEU A 421 5.35 -23.98 24.99
CA LEU A 421 3.88 -23.94 25.13
C LEU A 421 3.38 -24.61 26.43
N ASN A 422 4.28 -24.98 27.32
CA ASN A 422 3.99 -25.57 28.63
C ASN A 422 3.08 -26.81 28.59
N ILE A 423 3.25 -27.68 27.58
CA ILE A 423 2.48 -28.91 27.42
C ILE A 423 3.19 -30.08 28.12
N PRO A 424 2.64 -30.61 29.25
CA PRO A 424 3.29 -31.65 30.02
C PRO A 424 3.35 -33.00 29.28
N ARG A 425 4.45 -33.75 29.46
CA ARG A 425 4.54 -35.13 28.95
C ARG A 425 3.73 -36.08 29.85
N ARG A 426 2.78 -36.81 29.25
CA ARG A 426 2.18 -37.98 29.92
C ARG A 426 3.05 -39.21 29.63
N LYS A 427 3.46 -39.94 30.70
CA LYS A 427 4.20 -41.18 30.55
C LYS A 427 3.27 -42.26 30.01
N THR A 428 3.50 -42.72 28.77
CA THR A 428 2.81 -43.90 28.20
C THR A 428 3.11 -45.12 29.06
N ARG A 429 2.07 -45.80 29.55
CA ARG A 429 2.17 -47.07 30.26
C ARG A 429 2.82 -48.11 29.32
N LYS A 430 4.01 -48.66 29.71
CA LYS A 430 4.64 -49.78 29.00
C LYS A 430 3.66 -50.94 28.89
N ARG A 431 3.25 -51.33 27.70
CA ARG A 431 2.63 -52.61 27.44
C ARG A 431 3.59 -53.72 27.83
N GLY A 432 3.21 -54.53 28.83
CA GLY A 432 3.97 -55.64 29.33
C GLY A 432 4.29 -56.69 28.24
N ARG A 433 5.55 -57.16 28.21
CA ARG A 433 5.96 -58.32 27.45
C ARG A 433 5.05 -59.52 27.83
N ARG A 434 4.32 -60.12 26.87
CA ARG A 434 3.83 -61.47 26.97
C ARG A 434 5.04 -62.41 27.02
N HIS A 435 5.17 -63.14 28.10
CA HIS A 435 5.97 -64.32 28.19
C HIS A 435 5.27 -65.47 27.48
N ASP A 436 5.74 -65.88 26.34
CA ASP A 436 5.44 -67.20 25.80
C ASP A 436 6.28 -68.19 26.58
N SER A 437 5.64 -69.01 27.38
CA SER A 437 6.17 -70.26 27.90
C SER A 437 5.50 -71.39 27.13
N ALA A 438 6.22 -71.87 26.10
CA ALA A 438 6.02 -73.20 25.56
C ALA A 438 6.81 -74.15 26.45
N SER A 439 6.21 -75.23 26.86
CA SER A 439 6.87 -76.53 26.98
C SER A 439 5.96 -77.61 27.48
N SER A 440 5.96 -78.62 26.74
CA SER A 440 5.82 -80.06 26.96
C SER A 440 4.43 -80.62 26.87
#